data_ee5bc0b2ea7a2545f24640ffcfc4deef
#
_entry.id   ee5bc0b2ea7a2545f24640ffcfc4deef
#
_cell.length_a   1.000
_cell.length_b   1.000
_cell.length_c   1.000
_cell.angle_alpha   90.00
_cell.angle_beta   90.00
_cell.angle_gamma   90.00
#
_symmetry.space_group_name_H-M   'P 1'
#
loop_
_entity.id
_entity.type
_entity.pdbx_description
1 polymer ?
#
loop_
_entity_poly.entity_id
_entity_poly.type
_entity_poly.pdbx_seq_one_letter_code
_entity_poly.pdbx_strand_id
1 'polypeptide(L)'
;MIPVPKLFRKTKTVKGINEYMDTYFNEVLHTTLNPDGPGAIRIHLIPPKREENALNPSVAIINGTDIIPVNFAWAVILAEMIRETNQYDGKEISEEDIQSILEKTVENVKGIMPFLKRKRISEDIETIYTTIRQIAYREPVTTDVYYMSIGEYAEYMKAPHRMDALVSAMTKDGKWHCNQKCVHCYAAGQTLSDEEELSTEEWKKIIDKCRAAGIPQITFTGGEPTMREDIFELIAYARWFISRLNTNGVKLTQDYCRRLHEAELDSVQITFYSSDPEVHNKLVGADQFLNTAKGIVNSIKEGLSVSVNTPLCTLNRDYLKTLSYLHDKGVIYVTCSGMIMTGNAVTEDSENMQLNGSELEEILRKAVAYCNENGMEIAFTSPGWIRQEVFEELKIPSPSCGACLSNMAITPGGNVVPCQSWLSDDPLGNMLKDDWEVIWNSPACTEHRNYSIDMTGDCPLRRCC
;
A
#
# COMPACT_ATOMS: atom_id res chain seq x y z
N MET A 1 9.52 -19.65 -13.53
CA MET A 1 8.33 -20.52 -13.53
C MET A 1 8.71 -21.83 -12.87
N ILE A 2 8.29 -22.05 -11.62
CA ILE A 2 8.53 -23.33 -10.93
C ILE A 2 7.77 -24.39 -11.73
N PRO A 3 8.42 -25.43 -12.29
CA PRO A 3 7.75 -26.37 -13.17
C PRO A 3 6.66 -27.14 -12.42
N VAL A 4 5.41 -27.03 -12.88
CA VAL A 4 4.30 -27.86 -12.41
C VAL A 4 4.72 -29.34 -12.53
N PRO A 5 4.65 -30.16 -11.48
CA PRO A 5 5.04 -31.54 -11.54
C PRO A 5 4.36 -32.27 -12.70
N LYS A 6 5.07 -33.12 -13.44
CA LYS A 6 4.56 -33.86 -14.60
C LYS A 6 3.27 -34.66 -14.35
N LEU A 7 2.93 -34.94 -13.08
CA LEU A 7 1.74 -35.64 -12.65
C LEU A 7 0.41 -34.89 -12.97
N PHE A 8 0.44 -33.58 -13.11
CA PHE A 8 -0.74 -32.72 -13.27
C PHE A 8 -1.09 -32.38 -14.73
N ARG A 9 -0.48 -33.05 -15.71
CA ARG A 9 -0.71 -32.78 -17.15
C ARG A 9 -1.95 -33.44 -17.75
N LYS A 10 -2.79 -34.14 -16.97
CA LYS A 10 -4.02 -34.76 -17.47
C LYS A 10 -5.22 -33.90 -17.14
N THR A 11 -6.05 -33.61 -18.15
CA THR A 11 -7.27 -32.75 -18.05
C THR A 11 -8.19 -33.09 -16.87
N LYS A 12 -8.38 -34.36 -16.54
CA LYS A 12 -9.17 -34.80 -15.36
C LYS A 12 -8.56 -34.36 -14.02
N THR A 13 -7.25 -34.26 -13.95
CA THR A 13 -6.53 -33.84 -12.74
C THR A 13 -6.64 -32.31 -12.53
N VAL A 14 -6.58 -31.53 -13.62
CA VAL A 14 -6.79 -30.07 -13.56
C VAL A 14 -8.18 -29.74 -13.05
N LYS A 15 -9.21 -30.41 -13.58
CA LYS A 15 -10.59 -30.22 -13.11
C LYS A 15 -10.75 -30.55 -11.63
N GLY A 16 -10.21 -31.69 -11.16
CA GLY A 16 -10.25 -32.07 -9.74
C GLY A 16 -9.50 -31.11 -8.83
N ILE A 17 -8.38 -30.56 -9.29
CA ILE A 17 -7.63 -29.54 -8.56
C ILE A 17 -8.44 -28.23 -8.47
N ASN A 18 -9.06 -27.80 -9.57
CA ASN A 18 -9.89 -26.61 -9.56
C ASN A 18 -11.12 -26.78 -8.64
N GLU A 19 -11.82 -27.91 -8.71
CA GLU A 19 -12.92 -28.24 -7.80
C GLU A 19 -12.50 -28.23 -6.34
N TYR A 20 -11.30 -28.72 -6.05
CA TYR A 20 -10.71 -28.69 -4.72
C TYR A 20 -10.41 -27.25 -4.27
N MET A 21 -9.76 -26.45 -5.12
CA MET A 21 -9.47 -25.06 -4.83
C MET A 21 -10.74 -24.24 -4.62
N ASP A 22 -11.82 -24.53 -5.38
CA ASP A 22 -13.15 -23.91 -5.20
C ASP A 22 -13.71 -24.13 -3.80
N THR A 23 -13.45 -25.28 -3.22
CA THR A 23 -13.97 -25.64 -1.89
C THR A 23 -13.11 -25.08 -0.76
N TYR A 24 -11.80 -25.12 -0.91
CA TYR A 24 -10.85 -24.87 0.17
C TYR A 24 -10.07 -23.56 0.04
N PHE A 25 -10.01 -22.99 -1.18
CA PHE A 25 -9.21 -21.80 -1.42
C PHE A 25 -9.88 -20.88 -2.45
N ASN A 26 -11.02 -20.32 -2.09
CA ASN A 26 -11.80 -19.39 -2.90
C ASN A 26 -11.73 -17.94 -2.39
N GLU A 27 -11.18 -17.75 -1.19
CA GLU A 27 -11.00 -16.45 -0.54
C GLU A 27 -9.52 -16.13 -0.34
N VAL A 28 -9.21 -14.84 -0.24
CA VAL A 28 -7.86 -14.40 0.15
C VAL A 28 -7.62 -14.81 1.61
N LEU A 29 -6.56 -15.55 1.83
CA LEU A 29 -6.10 -15.93 3.17
C LEU A 29 -5.03 -14.96 3.62
N HIS A 30 -5.07 -14.59 4.89
CA HIS A 30 -4.11 -13.67 5.49
C HIS A 30 -3.68 -14.17 6.85
N THR A 31 -2.42 -13.91 7.20
CA THR A 31 -1.91 -14.03 8.57
C THR A 31 -0.84 -12.99 8.84
N THR A 32 -0.65 -12.67 10.11
CA THR A 32 0.47 -11.88 10.60
C THR A 32 1.31 -12.76 11.52
N LEU A 33 2.59 -12.86 11.23
CA LEU A 33 3.55 -13.53 12.08
C LEU A 33 4.39 -12.46 12.78
N ASN A 34 4.57 -12.61 14.09
CA ASN A 34 5.45 -11.77 14.90
C ASN A 34 6.58 -12.65 15.46
N PRO A 35 7.49 -13.15 14.61
CA PRO A 35 8.64 -13.90 15.09
C PRO A 35 9.60 -12.97 15.83
N ASP A 36 10.49 -13.55 16.62
CA ASP A 36 11.62 -12.82 17.22
C ASP A 36 12.48 -12.24 16.09
N GLY A 37 12.21 -10.99 15.72
CA GLY A 37 12.83 -10.34 14.57
C GLY A 37 12.49 -8.85 14.46
N PRO A 38 12.95 -8.18 13.41
CA PRO A 38 12.85 -6.72 13.28
C PRO A 38 11.44 -6.20 12.96
N GLY A 39 10.42 -7.04 12.93
CA GLY A 39 9.04 -6.60 12.70
C GLY A 39 8.09 -7.73 12.31
N ALA A 40 6.83 -7.41 12.18
CA ALA A 40 5.80 -8.34 11.75
C ALA A 40 5.96 -8.76 10.29
N ILE A 41 5.65 -10.02 9.99
CA ILE A 41 5.55 -10.54 8.63
C ILE A 41 4.08 -10.71 8.29
N ARG A 42 3.58 -9.92 7.36
CA ARG A 42 2.21 -10.03 6.85
C ARG A 42 2.19 -10.81 5.55
N ILE A 43 1.35 -11.82 5.50
CA ILE A 43 1.23 -12.73 4.36
C ILE A 43 -0.21 -12.66 3.85
N HIS A 44 -0.39 -12.31 2.59
CA HIS A 44 -1.64 -12.45 1.87
C HIS A 44 -1.47 -13.51 0.80
N LEU A 45 -2.32 -14.51 0.82
CA LEU A 45 -2.34 -15.57 -0.19
C LEU A 45 -3.60 -15.42 -1.04
N ILE A 46 -3.39 -15.01 -2.29
CA ILE A 46 -4.44 -14.79 -3.27
C ILE A 46 -4.75 -16.10 -3.99
N PRO A 47 -6.03 -16.51 -4.08
CA PRO A 47 -6.41 -17.72 -4.81
C PRO A 47 -6.09 -17.61 -6.31
N PRO A 48 -5.84 -18.75 -6.99
CA PRO A 48 -5.52 -18.73 -8.41
C PRO A 48 -6.70 -18.27 -9.26
N LYS A 49 -6.41 -17.60 -10.38
CA LYS A 49 -7.41 -17.33 -11.42
C LYS A 49 -7.93 -18.67 -11.98
N ARG A 50 -9.25 -18.77 -12.14
CA ARG A 50 -9.92 -19.99 -12.61
C ARG A 50 -10.00 -20.04 -14.12
N GLU A 51 -9.44 -21.10 -14.70
CA GLU A 51 -9.57 -21.42 -16.12
C GLU A 51 -9.79 -22.92 -16.27
N GLU A 52 -10.68 -23.33 -17.19
CA GLU A 52 -11.09 -24.73 -17.33
C GLU A 52 -9.93 -25.70 -17.64
N ASN A 53 -8.93 -25.23 -18.33
CA ASN A 53 -7.83 -26.06 -18.85
C ASN A 53 -6.42 -25.63 -18.39
N ALA A 54 -6.32 -24.66 -17.48
CA ALA A 54 -5.06 -24.16 -16.96
C ALA A 54 -4.98 -24.25 -15.43
N LEU A 55 -3.80 -24.55 -14.92
CA LEU A 55 -3.43 -24.39 -13.52
C LEU A 55 -2.66 -23.10 -13.39
N ASN A 56 -3.36 -22.03 -13.06
CA ASN A 56 -2.72 -20.77 -12.76
C ASN A 56 -2.07 -20.81 -11.37
N PRO A 57 -0.98 -20.11 -11.16
CA PRO A 57 -0.38 -19.99 -9.83
C PRO A 57 -1.33 -19.23 -8.90
N SER A 58 -1.25 -19.54 -7.61
CA SER A 58 -1.66 -18.63 -6.55
C SER A 58 -0.61 -17.53 -6.42
N VAL A 59 -0.94 -16.43 -5.77
CA VAL A 59 0.00 -15.35 -5.55
C VAL A 59 0.12 -15.07 -4.05
N ALA A 60 1.32 -15.12 -3.51
CA ALA A 60 1.62 -14.67 -2.17
C ALA A 60 2.15 -13.23 -2.22
N ILE A 61 1.61 -12.37 -1.34
CA ILE A 61 2.08 -11.00 -1.17
C ILE A 61 2.67 -10.89 0.24
N ILE A 62 3.96 -10.60 0.31
CA ILE A 62 4.69 -10.49 1.57
C ILE A 62 4.90 -9.01 1.90
N ASN A 63 4.51 -8.62 3.12
CA ASN A 63 4.57 -7.23 3.61
C ASN A 63 4.00 -6.21 2.62
N GLY A 64 3.00 -6.63 1.83
CA GLY A 64 2.31 -5.78 0.88
C GLY A 64 3.16 -5.30 -0.32
N THR A 65 4.37 -5.79 -0.50
CA THR A 65 5.29 -5.31 -1.55
C THR A 65 5.79 -6.41 -2.46
N ASP A 66 6.16 -7.56 -1.91
CA ASP A 66 6.78 -8.63 -2.66
C ASP A 66 5.72 -9.60 -3.16
N ILE A 67 5.53 -9.62 -4.48
CA ILE A 67 4.47 -10.39 -5.16
C ILE A 67 5.11 -11.64 -5.76
N ILE A 68 4.72 -12.82 -5.29
CA ILE A 68 5.38 -14.08 -5.59
C ILE A 68 4.37 -15.10 -6.11
N PRO A 69 4.54 -15.63 -7.33
CA PRO A 69 3.70 -16.72 -7.81
C PRO A 69 4.03 -18.02 -7.07
N VAL A 70 3.01 -18.67 -6.56
CA VAL A 70 3.13 -19.88 -5.74
C VAL A 70 2.48 -21.05 -6.47
N ASN A 71 3.21 -22.15 -6.64
CA ASN A 71 2.66 -23.35 -7.25
C ASN A 71 1.57 -24.00 -6.37
N PHE A 72 0.75 -24.85 -6.97
CA PHE A 72 -0.38 -25.48 -6.29
C PHE A 72 -0.01 -26.16 -4.96
N ALA A 73 1.07 -26.93 -4.92
CA ALA A 73 1.44 -27.67 -3.70
C ALA A 73 1.82 -26.72 -2.56
N TRP A 74 2.63 -25.71 -2.86
CA TRP A 74 3.02 -24.70 -1.88
C TRP A 74 1.84 -23.80 -1.49
N ALA A 75 0.93 -23.50 -2.42
CA ALA A 75 -0.28 -22.73 -2.12
C ALA A 75 -1.17 -23.46 -1.11
N VAL A 76 -1.36 -24.77 -1.27
CA VAL A 76 -2.12 -25.58 -0.30
C VAL A 76 -1.40 -25.64 1.05
N ILE A 77 -0.09 -25.88 1.07
CA ILE A 77 0.69 -25.89 2.30
C ILE A 77 0.59 -24.55 3.03
N LEU A 78 0.80 -23.46 2.31
CA LEU A 78 0.73 -22.11 2.88
C LEU A 78 -0.69 -21.77 3.35
N ALA A 79 -1.72 -22.17 2.60
CA ALA A 79 -3.12 -21.98 3.00
C ALA A 79 -3.44 -22.67 4.33
N GLU A 80 -3.00 -23.92 4.50
CA GLU A 80 -3.22 -24.67 5.75
C GLU A 80 -2.37 -24.10 6.91
N MET A 81 -1.13 -23.66 6.64
CA MET A 81 -0.32 -22.96 7.64
C MET A 81 -1.03 -21.68 8.13
N ILE A 82 -1.53 -20.88 7.22
CA ILE A 82 -2.27 -19.64 7.56
C ILE A 82 -3.51 -19.95 8.41
N ARG A 83 -4.30 -20.96 8.03
CA ARG A 83 -5.51 -21.36 8.77
C ARG A 83 -5.19 -21.84 10.19
N GLU A 84 -4.19 -22.68 10.33
CA GLU A 84 -3.79 -23.18 11.66
C GLU A 84 -3.19 -22.07 12.53
N THR A 85 -2.37 -21.19 11.97
CA THR A 85 -1.84 -20.02 12.67
C THR A 85 -2.96 -19.10 13.16
N ASN A 86 -3.95 -18.84 12.33
CA ASN A 86 -5.06 -17.92 12.67
C ASN A 86 -5.98 -18.43 13.80
N GLN A 87 -5.88 -19.70 14.20
CA GLN A 87 -6.57 -20.20 15.40
C GLN A 87 -5.97 -19.64 16.71
N TYR A 88 -4.79 -19.05 16.61
CA TYR A 88 -4.07 -18.42 17.71
C TYR A 88 -4.07 -16.87 17.60
N ASP A 89 -4.89 -16.30 16.72
CA ASP A 89 -4.98 -14.85 16.54
C ASP A 89 -5.24 -14.13 17.88
N GLY A 90 -4.44 -13.10 18.16
CA GLY A 90 -4.50 -12.33 19.42
C GLY A 90 -3.93 -13.07 20.65
N LYS A 91 -3.23 -14.18 20.48
CA LYS A 91 -2.57 -14.93 21.57
C LYS A 91 -1.06 -14.98 21.34
N GLU A 92 -0.32 -15.03 22.43
CA GLU A 92 1.10 -15.41 22.39
C GLU A 92 1.20 -16.88 22.00
N ILE A 93 2.02 -17.22 21.00
CA ILE A 93 2.19 -18.58 20.48
C ILE A 93 3.43 -19.19 21.13
N SER A 94 3.23 -20.25 21.91
CA SER A 94 4.31 -21.01 22.54
C SER A 94 5.02 -21.95 21.55
N GLU A 95 6.19 -22.50 21.93
CA GLU A 95 6.88 -23.53 21.14
C GLU A 95 5.99 -24.79 20.92
N GLU A 96 5.18 -25.16 21.92
CA GLU A 96 4.25 -26.29 21.81
C GLU A 96 3.14 -25.99 20.81
N ASP A 97 2.65 -24.75 20.76
CA ASP A 97 1.66 -24.31 19.79
C ASP A 97 2.23 -24.34 18.37
N ILE A 98 3.48 -23.89 18.18
CA ILE A 98 4.18 -23.98 16.89
C ILE A 98 4.25 -25.42 16.42
N GLN A 99 4.64 -26.37 17.29
CA GLN A 99 4.67 -27.80 16.95
C GLN A 99 3.27 -28.33 16.57
N SER A 100 2.24 -27.92 17.32
CA SER A 100 0.85 -28.27 17.03
C SER A 100 0.39 -27.73 15.66
N ILE A 101 0.71 -26.48 15.34
CA ILE A 101 0.43 -25.84 14.03
C ILE A 101 1.10 -26.66 12.90
N LEU A 102 2.39 -26.99 13.05
CA LEU A 102 3.15 -27.74 12.05
C LEU A 102 2.56 -29.14 11.83
N GLU A 103 2.27 -29.87 12.92
CA GLU A 103 1.70 -31.21 12.84
C GLU A 103 0.32 -31.20 12.17
N LYS A 104 -0.57 -30.30 12.57
CA LYS A 104 -1.90 -30.16 11.97
C LYS A 104 -1.82 -29.75 10.50
N THR A 105 -0.92 -28.83 10.17
CA THR A 105 -0.66 -28.46 8.76
C THR A 105 -0.27 -29.69 7.95
N VAL A 106 0.66 -30.51 8.45
CA VAL A 106 1.07 -31.75 7.76
C VAL A 106 -0.09 -32.72 7.59
N GLU A 107 -0.93 -32.90 8.64
CA GLU A 107 -2.12 -33.77 8.57
C GLU A 107 -3.15 -33.27 7.55
N ASN A 108 -3.48 -31.99 7.60
CA ASN A 108 -4.44 -31.37 6.69
C ASN A 108 -3.97 -31.48 5.24
N VAL A 109 -2.72 -31.09 4.97
CA VAL A 109 -2.11 -31.21 3.63
C VAL A 109 -2.08 -32.67 3.17
N LYS A 110 -1.81 -33.62 4.08
CA LYS A 110 -1.83 -35.06 3.77
C LYS A 110 -3.24 -35.56 3.44
N GLY A 111 -4.26 -35.04 4.12
CA GLY A 111 -5.67 -35.30 3.80
C GLY A 111 -6.05 -34.82 2.39
N ILE A 112 -5.53 -33.68 2.00
CA ILE A 112 -5.77 -33.01 0.72
C ILE A 112 -4.94 -33.64 -0.41
N MET A 113 -3.67 -33.91 -0.16
CA MET A 113 -2.69 -34.46 -1.09
C MET A 113 -2.11 -35.78 -0.57
N PRO A 114 -2.92 -36.88 -0.55
CA PRO A 114 -2.51 -38.14 0.04
C PRO A 114 -1.28 -38.78 -0.62
N PHE A 115 -0.94 -38.40 -1.83
CA PHE A 115 0.24 -38.84 -2.58
C PHE A 115 1.56 -38.21 -2.10
N LEU A 116 1.54 -37.09 -1.37
CA LEU A 116 2.73 -36.47 -0.80
C LEU A 116 3.17 -37.24 0.47
N LYS A 117 4.47 -37.39 0.63
CA LYS A 117 5.04 -38.01 1.85
C LYS A 117 5.10 -36.92 2.95
N ARG A 118 4.78 -37.30 4.20
CA ARG A 118 4.88 -36.39 5.36
C ARG A 118 6.22 -35.66 5.43
N LYS A 119 7.32 -36.38 5.29
CA LYS A 119 8.68 -35.81 5.28
C LYS A 119 8.81 -34.69 4.25
N ARG A 120 8.28 -34.90 3.04
CA ARG A 120 8.32 -33.85 1.98
C ARG A 120 7.50 -32.63 2.33
N ILE A 121 6.31 -32.82 2.93
CA ILE A 121 5.47 -31.71 3.38
C ILE A 121 6.20 -30.90 4.45
N SER A 122 6.84 -31.55 5.43
CA SER A 122 7.62 -30.85 6.48
C SER A 122 8.80 -30.07 5.90
N GLU A 123 9.55 -30.66 4.95
CA GLU A 123 10.65 -29.99 4.25
C GLU A 123 10.14 -28.75 3.46
N ASP A 124 8.99 -28.86 2.80
CA ASP A 124 8.38 -27.75 2.06
C ASP A 124 7.89 -26.66 3.02
N ILE A 125 7.31 -27.00 4.18
CA ILE A 125 6.92 -26.03 5.23
C ILE A 125 8.12 -25.21 5.68
N GLU A 126 9.23 -25.89 6.03
CA GLU A 126 10.46 -25.22 6.47
C GLU A 126 11.01 -24.30 5.39
N THR A 127 11.02 -24.78 4.13
CA THR A 127 11.48 -23.98 2.99
C THR A 127 10.61 -22.75 2.77
N ILE A 128 9.28 -22.89 2.81
CA ILE A 128 8.33 -21.79 2.65
C ILE A 128 8.54 -20.75 3.75
N TYR A 129 8.57 -21.17 5.01
CA TYR A 129 8.75 -20.27 6.15
C TYR A 129 10.08 -19.52 6.06
N THR A 130 11.18 -20.22 5.80
CA THR A 130 12.52 -19.63 5.66
C THR A 130 12.53 -18.61 4.52
N THR A 131 11.96 -18.95 3.36
CA THR A 131 11.89 -18.07 2.20
C THR A 131 11.09 -16.80 2.52
N ILE A 132 9.91 -16.94 3.12
CA ILE A 132 9.06 -15.80 3.52
C ILE A 132 9.80 -14.88 4.50
N ARG A 133 10.45 -15.46 5.52
CA ARG A 133 11.22 -14.69 6.50
C ARG A 133 12.39 -13.93 5.86
N GLN A 134 13.15 -14.59 4.99
CA GLN A 134 14.25 -13.95 4.26
C GLN A 134 13.78 -12.77 3.41
N ILE A 135 12.66 -12.95 2.69
CA ILE A 135 12.05 -11.88 1.89
C ILE A 135 11.61 -10.73 2.79
N ALA A 136 10.85 -11.02 3.84
CA ALA A 136 10.28 -10.02 4.73
C ALA A 136 11.34 -9.16 5.42
N TYR A 137 12.50 -9.75 5.74
CA TYR A 137 13.60 -9.08 6.43
C TYR A 137 14.73 -8.62 5.52
N ARG A 138 14.52 -8.71 4.18
CA ARG A 138 15.55 -8.33 3.19
C ARG A 138 16.86 -9.09 3.35
N GLU A 139 16.80 -10.31 3.87
CA GLU A 139 17.93 -11.22 3.94
C GLU A 139 18.20 -11.86 2.56
N PRO A 140 19.43 -12.36 2.31
CA PRO A 140 19.69 -13.12 1.10
C PRO A 140 18.78 -14.35 0.99
N VAL A 141 17.98 -14.42 -0.08
CA VAL A 141 17.05 -15.54 -0.29
C VAL A 141 17.78 -16.73 -0.86
N THR A 142 17.66 -17.88 -0.18
CA THR A 142 18.33 -19.13 -0.55
C THR A 142 17.56 -19.98 -1.56
N THR A 143 16.28 -19.69 -1.75
CA THR A 143 15.39 -20.34 -2.71
C THR A 143 15.31 -19.53 -3.99
N ASP A 144 15.19 -20.20 -5.14
CA ASP A 144 14.94 -19.53 -6.42
C ASP A 144 13.50 -18.99 -6.43
N VAL A 145 13.37 -17.67 -6.25
CA VAL A 145 12.09 -16.95 -6.16
C VAL A 145 11.95 -16.01 -7.35
N TYR A 146 10.82 -16.11 -8.04
CA TYR A 146 10.43 -15.13 -9.04
C TYR A 146 9.56 -14.05 -8.41
N TYR A 147 9.91 -12.80 -8.60
CA TYR A 147 9.12 -11.65 -8.18
C TYR A 147 8.32 -11.13 -9.37
N MET A 148 7.01 -11.09 -9.23
CA MET A 148 6.13 -10.51 -10.25
C MET A 148 6.12 -8.99 -10.14
N SER A 149 6.20 -8.32 -11.27
CA SER A 149 5.83 -6.91 -11.35
C SER A 149 4.33 -6.72 -11.16
N ILE A 150 3.90 -5.52 -10.83
CA ILE A 150 2.47 -5.20 -10.69
C ILE A 150 1.72 -5.42 -12.03
N GLY A 151 2.37 -5.19 -13.15
CA GLY A 151 1.81 -5.44 -14.48
C GLY A 151 1.57 -6.92 -14.75
N GLU A 152 2.51 -7.79 -14.38
CA GLU A 152 2.32 -9.26 -14.49
C GLU A 152 1.25 -9.77 -13.53
N TYR A 153 1.16 -9.18 -12.33
CA TYR A 153 0.12 -9.51 -11.36
C TYR A 153 -1.27 -9.04 -11.81
N ALA A 154 -1.36 -8.02 -12.66
CA ALA A 154 -2.63 -7.44 -13.11
C ALA A 154 -3.63 -8.47 -13.65
N GLU A 155 -3.17 -9.50 -14.33
CA GLU A 155 -4.02 -10.58 -14.86
C GLU A 155 -4.71 -11.41 -13.76
N TYR A 156 -4.14 -11.42 -12.56
CA TYR A 156 -4.66 -12.18 -11.40
C TYR A 156 -5.49 -11.32 -10.45
N MET A 157 -5.49 -10.00 -10.66
CA MET A 157 -6.15 -9.05 -9.75
C MET A 157 -7.66 -9.15 -9.80
N LYS A 158 -8.27 -9.16 -8.62
CA LYS A 158 -9.71 -8.98 -8.39
C LYS A 158 -10.03 -7.63 -7.73
N ALA A 159 -8.99 -6.90 -7.35
CA ALA A 159 -9.05 -5.62 -6.66
C ALA A 159 -7.71 -4.91 -6.82
N PRO A 160 -7.62 -3.58 -6.55
CA PRO A 160 -6.35 -2.87 -6.57
C PRO A 160 -5.42 -3.40 -5.47
N HIS A 161 -4.11 -3.21 -5.66
CA HIS A 161 -3.13 -3.61 -4.64
C HIS A 161 -3.24 -2.77 -3.36
N ARG A 162 -3.70 -1.52 -3.47
CA ARG A 162 -3.91 -0.60 -2.35
C ARG A 162 -5.21 0.17 -2.50
N MET A 163 -5.92 0.38 -1.39
CA MET A 163 -7.05 1.28 -1.30
C MET A 163 -6.71 2.48 -0.41
N ASP A 164 -6.81 3.69 -0.96
CA ASP A 164 -6.65 4.93 -0.23
C ASP A 164 -8.02 5.37 0.32
N ALA A 165 -8.22 5.29 1.63
CA ALA A 165 -9.45 5.66 2.31
C ALA A 165 -9.37 7.13 2.75
N LEU A 166 -10.08 8.02 2.05
CA LEU A 166 -10.20 9.43 2.42
C LEU A 166 -11.22 9.56 3.55
N VAL A 167 -10.81 9.18 4.76
CA VAL A 167 -11.71 9.12 5.91
C VAL A 167 -12.13 10.49 6.44
N SER A 168 -11.42 11.56 6.09
CA SER A 168 -11.69 12.92 6.49
C SER A 168 -11.92 13.81 5.28
N ALA A 169 -13.01 14.56 5.29
CA ALA A 169 -13.35 15.53 4.25
C ALA A 169 -12.51 16.82 4.39
N MET A 170 -12.39 17.56 3.28
CA MET A 170 -11.74 18.89 3.30
C MET A 170 -12.59 19.93 4.03
N THR A 171 -13.91 19.81 3.94
CA THR A 171 -14.88 20.66 4.63
C THR A 171 -15.84 19.84 5.49
N LYS A 172 -16.28 20.41 6.61
CA LYS A 172 -17.30 19.84 7.48
C LYS A 172 -18.23 20.94 7.95
N ASP A 173 -19.54 20.71 7.84
CA ASP A 173 -20.56 21.73 8.14
C ASP A 173 -20.32 23.05 7.39
N GLY A 174 -19.88 22.98 6.13
CA GLY A 174 -19.56 24.13 5.28
C GLY A 174 -18.32 24.93 5.69
N LYS A 175 -17.47 24.37 6.58
CA LYS A 175 -16.24 25.01 7.05
C LYS A 175 -15.03 24.14 6.72
N TRP A 176 -13.91 24.79 6.45
CA TRP A 176 -12.63 24.12 6.27
C TRP A 176 -12.29 23.25 7.50
N HIS A 177 -12.05 21.96 7.28
CA HIS A 177 -11.88 20.99 8.36
C HIS A 177 -10.42 20.56 8.56
N CYS A 178 -9.59 20.53 7.51
CA CYS A 178 -8.17 20.24 7.66
C CYS A 178 -7.48 21.32 8.53
N ASN A 179 -6.54 20.93 9.40
CA ASN A 179 -5.80 21.85 10.27
C ASN A 179 -4.66 22.62 9.55
N GLN A 180 -4.51 22.43 8.24
CA GLN A 180 -3.66 23.20 7.34
C GLN A 180 -4.44 23.66 6.12
N LYS A 181 -3.92 24.71 5.42
CA LYS A 181 -4.47 25.24 4.17
C LYS A 181 -3.39 25.31 3.11
N CYS A 182 -2.87 24.13 2.73
CA CYS A 182 -1.77 24.04 1.78
C CYS A 182 -2.10 24.75 0.47
N VAL A 183 -1.16 25.58 0.01
CA VAL A 183 -1.34 26.42 -1.18
C VAL A 183 -1.57 25.61 -2.46
N HIS A 184 -1.09 24.39 -2.52
CA HIS A 184 -1.22 23.46 -3.66
C HIS A 184 -1.92 22.15 -3.27
N CYS A 185 -2.85 22.18 -2.31
CA CYS A 185 -3.61 21.02 -1.93
C CYS A 185 -4.41 20.47 -3.12
N TYR A 186 -4.08 19.23 -3.53
CA TYR A 186 -4.73 18.59 -4.69
C TYR A 186 -6.22 18.29 -4.43
N ALA A 187 -6.61 18.10 -3.17
CA ALA A 187 -7.98 17.73 -2.81
C ALA A 187 -8.90 18.97 -2.62
N ALA A 188 -8.35 20.14 -2.32
CA ALA A 188 -9.14 21.32 -2.02
C ALA A 188 -9.97 21.79 -3.21
N GLY A 189 -11.25 22.10 -2.99
CA GLY A 189 -12.15 22.59 -4.03
C GLY A 189 -12.61 21.55 -5.04
N GLN A 190 -12.27 20.26 -4.86
CA GLN A 190 -12.82 19.17 -5.64
C GLN A 190 -14.11 18.65 -4.99
N THR A 191 -15.15 18.41 -5.78
CA THR A 191 -16.52 18.09 -5.31
C THR A 191 -16.55 16.87 -4.38
N LEU A 192 -15.85 15.79 -4.74
CA LEU A 192 -15.86 14.54 -3.99
C LEU A 192 -14.99 14.59 -2.72
N SER A 193 -14.18 15.64 -2.54
CA SER A 193 -13.41 15.83 -1.29
C SER A 193 -14.20 16.50 -0.17
N ASP A 194 -15.33 17.11 -0.52
CA ASP A 194 -16.20 17.88 0.39
C ASP A 194 -17.47 17.14 0.75
N GLU A 195 -17.55 15.85 0.44
CA GLU A 195 -18.68 15.00 0.82
C GLU A 195 -18.81 14.86 2.33
N GLU A 196 -20.02 14.60 2.80
CA GLU A 196 -20.26 14.29 4.21
C GLU A 196 -19.50 13.04 4.63
N GLU A 197 -18.78 13.13 5.75
CA GLU A 197 -17.99 12.04 6.29
C GLU A 197 -18.88 10.89 6.75
N LEU A 198 -18.57 9.69 6.32
CA LEU A 198 -19.20 8.48 6.80
C LEU A 198 -18.90 8.25 8.30
N SER A 199 -19.84 7.62 8.98
CA SER A 199 -19.70 7.16 10.37
C SER A 199 -18.66 6.05 10.51
N THR A 200 -18.21 5.81 11.73
CA THR A 200 -17.31 4.69 12.08
C THR A 200 -17.82 3.34 11.57
N GLU A 201 -19.11 3.07 11.77
CA GLU A 201 -19.74 1.80 11.38
C GLU A 201 -19.87 1.64 9.85
N GLU A 202 -20.06 2.73 9.13
CA GLU A 202 -20.05 2.71 7.66
C GLU A 202 -18.63 2.44 7.12
N TRP A 203 -17.62 3.08 7.70
CA TRP A 203 -16.23 2.80 7.36
C TRP A 203 -15.84 1.34 7.68
N LYS A 204 -16.28 0.77 8.80
CA LYS A 204 -16.04 -0.66 9.10
C LYS A 204 -16.65 -1.57 8.03
N LYS A 205 -17.88 -1.30 7.57
CA LYS A 205 -18.49 -2.04 6.45
C LYS A 205 -17.66 -1.94 5.16
N ILE A 206 -17.11 -0.76 4.88
CA ILE A 206 -16.23 -0.55 3.73
C ILE A 206 -14.92 -1.34 3.90
N ILE A 207 -14.32 -1.30 5.08
CA ILE A 207 -13.12 -2.08 5.41
C ILE A 207 -13.37 -3.58 5.22
N ASP A 208 -14.51 -4.10 5.71
CA ASP A 208 -14.91 -5.50 5.48
C ASP A 208 -15.06 -5.84 4.01
N LYS A 209 -15.67 -4.94 3.22
CA LYS A 209 -15.80 -5.12 1.76
C LYS A 209 -14.43 -5.10 1.06
N CYS A 210 -13.53 -4.22 1.46
CA CYS A 210 -12.15 -4.21 0.96
C CYS A 210 -11.41 -5.52 1.29
N ARG A 211 -11.62 -6.05 2.51
CA ARG A 211 -11.07 -7.35 2.92
C ARG A 211 -11.61 -8.49 2.06
N ALA A 212 -12.94 -8.55 1.88
CA ALA A 212 -13.58 -9.56 1.05
C ALA A 212 -13.14 -9.48 -0.43
N ALA A 213 -12.87 -8.27 -0.94
CA ALA A 213 -12.31 -8.06 -2.27
C ALA A 213 -10.85 -8.55 -2.41
N GLY A 214 -10.15 -8.78 -1.30
CA GLY A 214 -8.76 -9.24 -1.28
C GLY A 214 -7.73 -8.13 -1.46
N ILE A 215 -8.04 -6.89 -1.10
CA ILE A 215 -7.12 -5.76 -1.15
C ILE A 215 -6.07 -5.91 -0.04
N PRO A 216 -4.76 -6.01 -0.33
CA PRO A 216 -3.77 -6.28 0.71
C PRO A 216 -3.34 -5.04 1.52
N GLN A 217 -3.51 -3.84 0.98
CA GLN A 217 -3.07 -2.59 1.62
C GLN A 217 -4.19 -1.58 1.75
N ILE A 218 -4.22 -0.85 2.87
CA ILE A 218 -5.11 0.30 3.07
C ILE A 218 -4.32 1.52 3.55
N THR A 219 -4.63 2.70 2.98
CA THR A 219 -4.04 3.96 3.41
C THR A 219 -5.13 4.87 3.93
N PHE A 220 -5.06 5.25 5.19
CA PHE A 220 -5.93 6.28 5.76
C PHE A 220 -5.41 7.66 5.40
N THR A 221 -6.24 8.45 4.74
CA THR A 221 -5.91 9.78 4.23
C THR A 221 -7.17 10.67 4.21
N GLY A 222 -7.19 11.69 3.40
CA GLY A 222 -8.32 12.61 3.23
C GLY A 222 -7.89 14.06 3.26
N GLY A 223 -8.64 14.93 3.92
CA GLY A 223 -8.19 16.26 4.28
C GLY A 223 -7.03 16.17 5.27
N GLU A 224 -7.34 15.76 6.50
CA GLU A 224 -6.35 15.35 7.49
C GLU A 224 -6.98 14.23 8.37
N PRO A 225 -6.56 12.97 8.22
CA PRO A 225 -7.22 11.84 8.90
C PRO A 225 -7.12 11.90 10.42
N THR A 226 -6.08 12.55 10.97
CA THR A 226 -5.94 12.72 12.43
C THR A 226 -6.95 13.69 13.03
N MET A 227 -7.75 14.38 12.21
CA MET A 227 -8.88 15.20 12.69
C MET A 227 -10.08 14.35 13.13
N ARG A 228 -10.18 13.09 12.69
CA ARG A 228 -11.19 12.14 13.17
C ARG A 228 -10.84 11.63 14.57
N GLU A 229 -11.84 11.60 15.44
CA GLU A 229 -11.66 11.09 16.82
C GLU A 229 -11.55 9.56 16.86
N ASP A 230 -12.22 8.88 15.92
CA ASP A 230 -12.30 7.42 15.79
C ASP A 230 -11.18 6.80 14.91
N ILE A 231 -10.18 7.59 14.52
CA ILE A 231 -9.12 7.10 13.60
C ILE A 231 -8.38 5.87 14.16
N PHE A 232 -8.14 5.82 15.47
CA PHE A 232 -7.47 4.67 16.10
C PHE A 232 -8.33 3.40 16.04
N GLU A 233 -9.66 3.55 16.19
CA GLU A 233 -10.60 2.45 16.07
C GLU A 233 -10.65 1.91 14.64
N LEU A 234 -10.64 2.79 13.64
CA LEU A 234 -10.62 2.39 12.23
C LEU A 234 -9.31 1.68 11.87
N ILE A 235 -8.17 2.18 12.35
CA ILE A 235 -6.85 1.55 12.14
C ILE A 235 -6.82 0.16 12.77
N ALA A 236 -7.22 0.03 14.04
CA ALA A 236 -7.27 -1.24 14.76
C ALA A 236 -8.22 -2.26 14.07
N TYR A 237 -9.35 -1.77 13.53
CA TYR A 237 -10.28 -2.61 12.78
C TYR A 237 -9.67 -3.10 11.45
N ALA A 238 -8.77 -2.31 10.86
CA ALA A 238 -8.12 -2.62 9.59
C ALA A 238 -6.81 -3.44 9.73
N ARG A 239 -6.52 -4.04 10.88
CA ARG A 239 -5.29 -4.83 11.14
C ARG A 239 -5.04 -6.00 10.18
N TRP A 240 -6.06 -6.41 9.43
CA TRP A 240 -5.93 -7.40 8.36
C TRP A 240 -5.05 -6.90 7.20
N PHE A 241 -5.03 -5.59 6.96
CA PHE A 241 -4.28 -4.97 5.86
C PHE A 241 -2.87 -4.58 6.32
N ILE A 242 -1.98 -4.39 5.36
CA ILE A 242 -0.85 -3.49 5.57
C ILE A 242 -1.42 -2.08 5.61
N SER A 243 -1.36 -1.44 6.77
CA SER A 243 -1.99 -0.15 7.02
C SER A 243 -1.00 1.01 6.99
N ARG A 244 -1.42 2.12 6.38
CA ARG A 244 -0.64 3.37 6.34
C ARG A 244 -1.52 4.53 6.74
N LEU A 245 -0.92 5.51 7.42
CA LEU A 245 -1.52 6.82 7.67
C LEU A 245 -0.76 7.88 6.90
N ASN A 246 -1.43 8.57 5.96
CA ASN A 246 -0.88 9.76 5.32
C ASN A 246 -1.39 11.00 6.06
N THR A 247 -0.48 11.78 6.65
CA THR A 247 -0.82 12.90 7.52
C THR A 247 0.14 14.08 7.35
N ASN A 248 -0.30 15.26 7.74
CA ASN A 248 0.56 16.43 7.87
C ASN A 248 1.41 16.42 9.16
N GLY A 249 1.23 15.45 10.04
CA GLY A 249 2.04 15.23 11.23
C GLY A 249 1.81 16.17 12.41
N VAL A 250 0.92 17.17 12.28
CA VAL A 250 0.72 18.22 13.31
C VAL A 250 0.23 17.66 14.64
N LYS A 251 -0.65 16.65 14.62
CA LYS A 251 -1.23 16.03 15.81
C LYS A 251 -0.41 14.86 16.37
N LEU A 252 0.72 14.51 15.76
CA LEU A 252 1.55 13.38 16.17
C LEU A 252 2.39 13.72 17.43
N THR A 253 1.70 13.91 18.56
CA THR A 253 2.33 13.94 19.89
C THR A 253 2.86 12.53 20.23
N GLN A 254 3.72 12.42 21.22
CA GLN A 254 4.23 11.11 21.64
C GLN A 254 3.10 10.16 22.05
N ASP A 255 2.12 10.64 22.82
CA ASP A 255 0.94 9.84 23.18
C ASP A 255 0.11 9.43 21.97
N TYR A 256 -0.05 10.32 20.98
CA TYR A 256 -0.77 10.00 19.75
C TYR A 256 -0.05 8.90 18.95
N CYS A 257 1.29 8.98 18.82
CA CYS A 257 2.10 7.97 18.14
C CYS A 257 2.04 6.62 18.86
N ARG A 258 2.12 6.62 20.21
CA ARG A 258 1.94 5.42 21.03
C ARG A 258 0.59 4.74 20.75
N ARG A 259 -0.50 5.50 20.70
CA ARG A 259 -1.85 4.98 20.38
C ARG A 259 -1.95 4.46 18.95
N LEU A 260 -1.24 5.06 17.97
CA LEU A 260 -1.15 4.51 16.61
C LEU A 260 -0.42 3.17 16.60
N HIS A 261 0.67 3.05 17.37
CA HIS A 261 1.40 1.80 17.53
C HIS A 261 0.53 0.72 18.19
N GLU A 262 -0.19 1.06 19.28
CA GLU A 262 -1.13 0.17 19.96
C GLU A 262 -2.32 -0.25 19.06
N ALA A 263 -2.71 0.58 18.09
CA ALA A 263 -3.68 0.26 17.05
C ALA A 263 -3.13 -0.60 15.91
N GLU A 264 -1.87 -1.02 15.99
CA GLU A 264 -1.17 -1.83 14.99
C GLU A 264 -1.01 -1.15 13.62
N LEU A 265 -0.79 0.18 13.60
CA LEU A 265 -0.47 0.88 12.36
C LEU A 265 0.93 0.46 11.87
N ASP A 266 1.05 0.00 10.61
CA ASP A 266 2.32 -0.45 10.06
C ASP A 266 3.25 0.71 9.68
N SER A 267 2.72 1.80 9.13
CA SER A 267 3.54 2.91 8.68
C SER A 267 2.82 4.25 8.69
N VAL A 268 3.60 5.32 8.84
CA VAL A 268 3.12 6.69 8.69
C VAL A 268 3.91 7.41 7.62
N GLN A 269 3.22 8.08 6.70
CA GLN A 269 3.83 9.01 5.76
C GLN A 269 3.48 10.44 6.16
N ILE A 270 4.51 11.23 6.45
CA ILE A 270 4.34 12.60 6.90
C ILE A 270 4.75 13.55 5.78
N THR A 271 3.90 14.53 5.46
CA THR A 271 4.24 15.56 4.47
C THR A 271 5.06 16.66 5.12
N PHE A 272 6.28 16.90 4.59
CA PHE A 272 7.18 17.93 5.08
C PHE A 272 7.85 18.66 3.91
N TYR A 273 7.67 19.99 3.83
CA TYR A 273 8.02 20.74 2.61
C TYR A 273 9.41 21.31 2.61
N SER A 274 9.92 21.77 3.75
CA SER A 274 11.21 22.44 3.84
C SER A 274 11.76 22.41 5.27
N SER A 275 13.08 22.37 5.40
CA SER A 275 13.79 22.62 6.65
C SER A 275 13.80 24.11 7.05
N ASP A 276 13.43 24.99 6.13
CA ASP A 276 13.19 26.41 6.42
C ASP A 276 11.76 26.60 6.95
N PRO A 277 11.59 27.06 8.20
CA PRO A 277 10.27 27.25 8.80
C PRO A 277 9.36 28.22 8.02
N GLU A 278 9.92 29.29 7.44
CA GLU A 278 9.13 30.27 6.70
C GLU A 278 8.58 29.67 5.41
N VAL A 279 9.42 28.93 4.68
CA VAL A 279 9.02 28.21 3.47
C VAL A 279 7.98 27.14 3.78
N HIS A 280 8.22 26.32 4.82
CA HIS A 280 7.29 25.28 5.23
C HIS A 280 5.93 25.88 5.59
N ASN A 281 5.90 26.85 6.50
CA ASN A 281 4.67 27.49 6.99
C ASN A 281 3.89 28.18 5.87
N LYS A 282 4.61 28.83 4.94
CA LYS A 282 3.97 29.42 3.74
C LYS A 282 3.30 28.35 2.88
N LEU A 283 3.95 27.21 2.62
CA LEU A 283 3.41 26.13 1.78
C LEU A 283 2.23 25.42 2.42
N VAL A 284 2.23 25.23 3.74
CA VAL A 284 1.09 24.60 4.45
C VAL A 284 0.01 25.60 4.87
N GLY A 285 0.23 26.90 4.67
CA GLY A 285 -0.74 27.95 5.00
C GLY A 285 -1.05 28.06 6.50
N ALA A 286 -0.11 27.65 7.35
CA ALA A 286 -0.26 27.65 8.81
C ALA A 286 1.11 27.60 9.50
N ASP A 287 1.22 28.14 10.73
CA ASP A 287 2.45 28.08 11.54
C ASP A 287 2.59 26.68 12.20
N GLN A 288 3.04 25.68 11.44
CA GLN A 288 3.04 24.28 11.86
C GLN A 288 4.40 23.58 11.72
N PHE A 289 5.46 24.25 11.27
CA PHE A 289 6.79 23.67 11.09
C PHE A 289 7.24 22.85 12.31
N LEU A 290 7.19 23.49 13.50
CA LEU A 290 7.65 22.83 14.73
C LEU A 290 6.82 21.61 15.11
N ASN A 291 5.50 21.65 14.90
CA ASN A 291 4.61 20.56 15.24
C ASN A 291 4.82 19.38 14.27
N THR A 292 4.91 19.63 12.97
CA THR A 292 5.21 18.57 11.97
C THR A 292 6.60 17.96 12.24
N ALA A 293 7.63 18.77 12.47
CA ALA A 293 8.97 18.29 12.78
C ALA A 293 9.02 17.43 14.07
N LYS A 294 8.29 17.83 15.12
CA LYS A 294 8.15 17.03 16.35
C LYS A 294 7.38 15.72 16.07
N GLY A 295 6.35 15.79 15.23
CA GLY A 295 5.58 14.62 14.82
C GLY A 295 6.44 13.54 14.16
N ILE A 296 7.35 13.92 13.28
CA ILE A 296 8.34 13.02 12.67
C ILE A 296 9.18 12.31 13.76
N VAL A 297 9.77 13.08 14.66
CA VAL A 297 10.63 12.55 15.73
C VAL A 297 9.85 11.64 16.69
N ASN A 298 8.63 12.04 17.07
CA ASN A 298 7.78 11.24 17.96
C ASN A 298 7.42 9.91 17.32
N SER A 299 7.07 9.91 16.04
CA SER A 299 6.72 8.68 15.31
C SER A 299 7.89 7.69 15.25
N ILE A 300 9.11 8.18 15.00
CA ILE A 300 10.33 7.35 15.02
C ILE A 300 10.58 6.78 16.42
N LYS A 301 10.45 7.62 17.47
CA LYS A 301 10.69 7.20 18.86
C LYS A 301 9.73 6.13 19.35
N GLU A 302 8.47 6.17 18.88
CA GLU A 302 7.46 5.17 19.23
C GLU A 302 7.51 3.92 18.32
N GLY A 303 8.56 3.79 17.48
CA GLY A 303 8.81 2.59 16.68
C GLY A 303 7.93 2.46 15.43
N LEU A 304 7.23 3.51 15.02
CA LEU A 304 6.47 3.50 13.76
C LEU A 304 7.43 3.54 12.56
N SER A 305 7.11 2.82 11.51
CA SER A 305 7.81 2.96 10.23
C SER A 305 7.45 4.31 9.59
N VAL A 306 8.44 5.21 9.50
CA VAL A 306 8.21 6.59 9.05
C VAL A 306 8.78 6.81 7.66
N SER A 307 7.94 7.35 6.77
CA SER A 307 8.39 7.96 5.52
C SER A 307 8.02 9.45 5.49
N VAL A 308 8.84 10.26 4.85
CA VAL A 308 8.54 11.70 4.68
C VAL A 308 8.37 11.99 3.19
N ASN A 309 7.21 12.61 2.84
CA ASN A 309 6.92 13.03 1.48
C ASN A 309 7.14 14.54 1.33
N THR A 310 7.86 14.94 0.28
CA THR A 310 8.08 16.34 -0.07
C THR A 310 7.60 16.61 -1.50
N PRO A 311 6.42 17.24 -1.68
CA PRO A 311 6.05 17.82 -2.96
C PRO A 311 6.98 18.99 -3.29
N LEU A 312 7.67 18.90 -4.45
CA LEU A 312 8.67 19.88 -4.89
C LEU A 312 8.01 21.00 -5.70
N CYS A 313 8.39 22.22 -5.40
CA CYS A 313 7.95 23.41 -6.09
C CYS A 313 9.06 24.48 -6.13
N THR A 314 8.80 25.64 -6.74
CA THR A 314 9.79 26.71 -6.86
C THR A 314 10.28 27.24 -5.53
N LEU A 315 9.52 27.13 -4.43
CA LEU A 315 9.87 27.66 -3.11
C LEU A 315 10.80 26.73 -2.30
N ASN A 316 10.80 25.43 -2.59
CA ASN A 316 11.62 24.44 -1.85
C ASN A 316 12.65 23.70 -2.74
N ARG A 317 13.18 24.38 -3.76
CA ARG A 317 14.18 23.85 -4.69
C ARG A 317 15.45 23.33 -3.99
N ASP A 318 15.81 23.93 -2.86
CA ASP A 318 16.98 23.51 -2.06
C ASP A 318 16.65 22.30 -1.20
N TYR A 319 16.22 21.22 -1.89
CA TYR A 319 15.76 19.99 -1.25
C TYR A 319 16.86 19.28 -0.45
N LEU A 320 18.14 19.45 -0.83
CA LEU A 320 19.27 18.85 -0.09
C LEU A 320 19.33 19.32 1.38
N LYS A 321 19.03 20.58 1.66
CA LYS A 321 18.95 21.06 3.05
C LYS A 321 17.85 20.34 3.84
N THR A 322 16.72 20.12 3.17
CA THR A 322 15.60 19.38 3.78
C THR A 322 15.98 17.93 4.03
N LEU A 323 16.64 17.26 3.08
CA LEU A 323 17.14 15.89 3.25
C LEU A 323 18.14 15.78 4.42
N SER A 324 19.11 16.71 4.49
CA SER A 324 20.05 16.75 5.61
C SER A 324 19.34 16.92 6.96
N TYR A 325 18.39 17.84 7.03
CA TYR A 325 17.59 18.04 8.24
C TYR A 325 16.80 16.79 8.64
N LEU A 326 16.19 16.09 7.68
CA LEU A 326 15.42 14.86 7.91
C LEU A 326 16.32 13.71 8.35
N HIS A 327 17.49 13.56 7.71
CA HIS A 327 18.49 12.57 8.10
C HIS A 327 18.96 12.79 9.56
N ASP A 328 19.25 14.03 9.95
CA ASP A 328 19.62 14.39 11.35
C ASP A 328 18.50 14.08 12.36
N LYS A 329 17.25 13.93 11.92
CA LYS A 329 16.10 13.49 12.74
C LYS A 329 15.89 11.98 12.73
N GLY A 330 16.71 11.22 11.99
CA GLY A 330 16.63 9.76 11.90
C GLY A 330 15.67 9.24 10.84
N VAL A 331 15.25 10.08 9.87
CA VAL A 331 14.45 9.64 8.73
C VAL A 331 15.33 8.87 7.76
N ILE A 332 14.91 7.67 7.41
CA ILE A 332 15.61 6.80 6.44
C ILE A 332 14.87 6.78 5.10
N TYR A 333 13.54 6.82 5.12
CA TYR A 333 12.72 6.72 3.91
C TYR A 333 12.13 8.06 3.52
N VAL A 334 12.44 8.53 2.31
CA VAL A 334 11.88 9.77 1.77
C VAL A 334 11.24 9.53 0.42
N THR A 335 10.18 10.28 0.15
CA THR A 335 9.59 10.39 -1.18
C THR A 335 9.56 11.85 -1.61
N CYS A 336 9.71 12.11 -2.88
CA CYS A 336 9.45 13.41 -3.45
C CYS A 336 8.59 13.29 -4.71
N SER A 337 7.93 14.37 -5.07
CA SER A 337 7.02 14.44 -6.21
C SER A 337 7.04 15.82 -6.84
N GLY A 338 6.65 15.92 -8.09
CA GLY A 338 6.16 17.19 -8.64
C GLY A 338 4.78 17.52 -8.05
N MET A 339 4.28 18.71 -8.33
CA MET A 339 2.94 19.10 -7.92
C MET A 339 1.88 18.33 -8.72
N ILE A 340 0.83 17.87 -8.06
CA ILE A 340 -0.35 17.30 -8.71
C ILE A 340 -1.26 18.48 -9.09
N MET A 341 -1.46 18.67 -10.40
CA MET A 341 -2.15 19.86 -10.95
C MET A 341 -3.68 19.67 -10.89
N THR A 342 -4.21 19.58 -9.67
CA THR A 342 -5.64 19.56 -9.36
C THR A 342 -5.89 20.38 -8.09
N GLY A 343 -7.13 20.68 -7.79
CA GLY A 343 -7.49 21.43 -6.59
C GLY A 343 -6.85 22.83 -6.53
N ASN A 344 -6.25 23.17 -5.39
CA ASN A 344 -5.58 24.47 -5.25
C ASN A 344 -4.32 24.61 -6.13
N ALA A 345 -3.73 23.51 -6.62
CA ALA A 345 -2.52 23.58 -7.43
C ALA A 345 -2.72 24.25 -8.81
N VAL A 346 -3.97 24.35 -9.28
CA VAL A 346 -4.33 25.03 -10.54
C VAL A 346 -4.85 26.46 -10.33
N THR A 347 -4.75 27.01 -9.12
CA THR A 347 -5.11 28.42 -8.87
C THR A 347 -3.99 29.35 -9.30
N GLU A 348 -4.30 30.61 -9.59
CA GLU A 348 -3.34 31.66 -10.00
C GLU A 348 -2.17 31.79 -9.01
N ASP A 349 -2.40 31.60 -7.72
CA ASP A 349 -1.39 31.68 -6.66
C ASP A 349 -0.40 30.52 -6.70
N SER A 350 -0.76 29.37 -7.26
CA SER A 350 0.01 28.13 -7.22
C SER A 350 0.58 27.73 -8.59
N GLU A 351 -0.01 28.18 -9.69
CA GLU A 351 0.41 27.82 -11.05
C GLU A 351 1.88 28.15 -11.32
N ASN A 352 2.35 29.30 -10.81
CA ASN A 352 3.75 29.73 -10.93
C ASN A 352 4.72 29.00 -9.97
N MET A 353 4.23 28.10 -9.13
CA MET A 353 5.07 27.32 -8.20
C MET A 353 5.54 26.00 -8.82
N GLN A 354 4.99 25.59 -9.95
CA GLN A 354 5.33 24.34 -10.60
C GLN A 354 6.77 24.37 -11.14
N LEU A 355 7.53 23.29 -10.89
CA LEU A 355 8.81 23.04 -11.51
C LEU A 355 8.63 22.30 -12.84
N ASN A 356 9.46 22.59 -13.81
CA ASN A 356 9.50 21.81 -15.04
C ASN A 356 10.28 20.52 -14.88
N GLY A 357 10.21 19.61 -15.89
CA GLY A 357 10.84 18.31 -15.84
C GLY A 357 12.37 18.37 -15.66
N SER A 358 13.05 19.34 -16.29
CA SER A 358 14.50 19.49 -16.17
C SER A 358 14.93 19.95 -14.78
N GLU A 359 14.16 20.85 -14.17
CA GLU A 359 14.39 21.31 -12.79
C GLU A 359 14.18 20.17 -11.78
N LEU A 360 13.11 19.39 -11.96
CA LEU A 360 12.85 18.20 -11.14
C LEU A 360 13.93 17.14 -11.30
N GLU A 361 14.41 16.90 -12.53
CA GLU A 361 15.50 15.96 -12.79
C GLU A 361 16.78 16.40 -12.09
N GLU A 362 17.16 17.68 -12.16
CA GLU A 362 18.35 18.20 -11.47
C GLU A 362 18.27 18.01 -9.96
N ILE A 363 17.12 18.33 -9.36
CA ILE A 363 16.89 18.14 -7.94
C ILE A 363 16.95 16.66 -7.56
N LEU A 364 16.29 15.78 -8.34
CA LEU A 364 16.27 14.34 -8.09
C LEU A 364 17.66 13.70 -8.17
N ARG A 365 18.47 14.06 -9.18
CA ARG A 365 19.85 13.55 -9.29
C ARG A 365 20.69 13.87 -8.06
N LYS A 366 20.60 15.10 -7.57
CA LYS A 366 21.29 15.53 -6.33
C LYS A 366 20.74 14.80 -5.10
N ALA A 367 19.43 14.65 -5.02
CA ALA A 367 18.77 14.00 -3.90
C ALA A 367 19.13 12.51 -3.80
N VAL A 368 19.14 11.79 -4.93
CA VAL A 368 19.53 10.37 -4.99
C VAL A 368 21.01 10.20 -4.56
N ALA A 369 21.91 11.05 -5.08
CA ALA A 369 23.31 11.00 -4.68
C ALA A 369 23.47 11.20 -3.17
N TYR A 370 22.81 12.22 -2.62
CA TYR A 370 22.82 12.48 -1.17
C TYR A 370 22.28 11.29 -0.35
N CYS A 371 21.13 10.74 -0.75
CA CYS A 371 20.53 9.61 -0.05
C CYS A 371 21.44 8.37 -0.07
N ASN A 372 22.05 8.04 -1.20
CA ASN A 372 23.00 6.93 -1.31
C ASN A 372 24.22 7.10 -0.41
N GLU A 373 24.77 8.32 -0.32
CA GLU A 373 25.93 8.63 0.54
C GLU A 373 25.61 8.55 2.04
N ASN A 374 24.34 8.79 2.42
CA ASN A 374 23.90 8.87 3.82
C ASN A 374 23.02 7.69 4.26
N GLY A 375 22.93 6.62 3.48
CA GLY A 375 22.16 5.43 3.84
C GLY A 375 20.64 5.66 3.93
N MET A 376 20.12 6.62 3.16
CA MET A 376 18.70 6.88 3.01
C MET A 376 18.15 6.25 1.74
N GLU A 377 16.87 5.92 1.75
CA GLU A 377 16.13 5.46 0.57
C GLU A 377 15.23 6.57 0.04
N ILE A 378 15.24 6.79 -1.27
CA ILE A 378 14.42 7.81 -1.93
C ILE A 378 13.61 7.22 -3.08
N ALA A 379 12.35 7.66 -3.21
CA ALA A 379 11.53 7.40 -4.39
C ALA A 379 10.90 8.69 -4.92
N PHE A 380 10.77 8.77 -6.24
CA PHE A 380 10.00 9.82 -6.91
C PHE A 380 8.63 9.26 -7.31
N THR A 381 7.54 9.99 -7.00
CA THR A 381 6.18 9.41 -7.07
C THR A 381 5.27 10.03 -8.12
N SER A 382 5.77 10.97 -8.93
CA SER A 382 4.95 11.64 -9.97
C SER A 382 5.29 11.13 -11.36
N PRO A 383 4.44 10.33 -12.00
CA PRO A 383 4.69 9.84 -13.35
C PRO A 383 4.67 10.96 -14.39
N GLY A 384 5.47 10.81 -15.45
CA GLY A 384 5.49 11.68 -16.63
C GLY A 384 6.20 13.03 -16.48
N TRP A 385 6.80 13.35 -15.33
CA TRP A 385 7.58 14.58 -15.13
C TRP A 385 9.04 14.45 -15.56
N ILE A 386 9.62 13.27 -15.38
CA ILE A 386 11.00 12.95 -15.65
C ILE A 386 11.01 11.74 -16.58
N ARG A 387 11.94 11.71 -17.54
CA ARG A 387 12.06 10.61 -18.51
C ARG A 387 12.48 9.32 -17.82
N GLN A 388 12.00 8.19 -18.34
CA GLN A 388 12.24 6.87 -17.78
C GLN A 388 13.74 6.53 -17.70
N GLU A 389 14.53 6.91 -18.71
CA GLU A 389 15.97 6.65 -18.76
C GLU A 389 16.72 7.24 -17.56
N VAL A 390 16.24 8.36 -17.02
CA VAL A 390 16.83 8.99 -15.82
C VAL A 390 16.67 8.10 -14.58
N PHE A 391 15.53 7.45 -14.42
CA PHE A 391 15.30 6.53 -13.31
C PHE A 391 16.19 5.28 -13.42
N GLU A 392 16.38 4.76 -14.64
CA GLU A 392 17.27 3.64 -14.92
C GLU A 392 18.73 4.00 -14.60
N GLU A 393 19.20 5.19 -15.02
CA GLU A 393 20.53 5.72 -14.68
C GLU A 393 20.73 5.86 -13.18
N LEU A 394 19.71 6.35 -12.46
CA LEU A 394 19.75 6.56 -11.02
C LEU A 394 19.51 5.27 -10.22
N LYS A 395 19.11 4.19 -10.85
CA LYS A 395 18.79 2.89 -10.25
C LYS A 395 17.69 2.99 -9.19
N ILE A 396 16.69 3.82 -9.44
CA ILE A 396 15.49 3.93 -8.61
C ILE A 396 14.26 3.58 -9.44
N PRO A 397 13.16 3.11 -8.81
CA PRO A 397 11.95 2.77 -9.54
C PRO A 397 11.37 3.95 -10.32
N SER A 398 11.01 3.71 -11.57
CA SER A 398 10.29 4.69 -12.38
C SER A 398 8.83 4.75 -11.89
N PRO A 399 8.29 5.95 -11.60
CA PRO A 399 6.89 6.08 -11.24
C PRO A 399 5.98 5.84 -12.45
N SER A 400 4.85 5.21 -12.20
CA SER A 400 3.82 4.97 -13.20
C SER A 400 2.45 5.35 -12.68
N CYS A 401 1.48 5.57 -13.59
CA CYS A 401 0.11 5.70 -13.20
C CYS A 401 -0.38 4.39 -12.58
N GLY A 402 -0.94 4.44 -11.40
CA GLY A 402 -1.47 3.28 -10.70
C GLY A 402 -2.99 3.23 -10.65
N ALA A 403 -3.68 4.15 -11.32
CA ALA A 403 -5.14 4.28 -11.27
C ALA A 403 -5.84 2.98 -11.66
N CYS A 404 -6.75 2.51 -10.82
CA CYS A 404 -7.48 1.23 -10.97
C CYS A 404 -6.59 -0.01 -11.12
N LEU A 405 -5.30 0.08 -10.84
CA LEU A 405 -4.32 -1.03 -10.89
C LEU A 405 -3.63 -1.20 -9.54
N SER A 406 -2.59 -0.41 -9.29
CA SER A 406 -1.88 -0.48 -8.02
C SER A 406 -2.62 0.24 -6.89
N ASN A 407 -3.46 1.21 -7.20
CA ASN A 407 -4.26 1.94 -6.22
C ASN A 407 -5.62 2.40 -6.77
N MET A 408 -6.57 2.51 -5.86
CA MET A 408 -7.84 3.22 -6.01
C MET A 408 -8.10 4.01 -4.73
N ALA A 409 -9.10 4.87 -4.74
CA ALA A 409 -9.45 5.59 -3.53
C ALA A 409 -10.96 5.56 -3.25
N ILE A 410 -11.30 5.73 -1.97
CA ILE A 410 -12.67 5.87 -1.49
C ILE A 410 -12.80 7.26 -0.87
N THR A 411 -13.76 8.02 -1.34
CA THR A 411 -14.05 9.40 -0.87
C THR A 411 -14.69 9.41 0.51
N PRO A 412 -14.78 10.56 1.19
CA PRO A 412 -15.45 10.67 2.49
C PRO A 412 -16.88 10.15 2.49
N GLY A 413 -17.61 10.25 1.37
CA GLY A 413 -18.99 9.75 1.18
C GLY A 413 -19.08 8.29 0.69
N GLY A 414 -17.94 7.58 0.60
CA GLY A 414 -17.91 6.16 0.21
C GLY A 414 -17.87 5.91 -1.30
N ASN A 415 -17.73 6.94 -2.13
CA ASN A 415 -17.59 6.80 -3.56
C ASN A 415 -16.18 6.32 -3.93
N VAL A 416 -16.10 5.47 -4.95
CA VAL A 416 -14.84 4.90 -5.44
C VAL A 416 -14.34 5.71 -6.63
N VAL A 417 -13.08 6.11 -6.59
CA VAL A 417 -12.42 6.88 -7.65
C VAL A 417 -11.10 6.22 -8.09
N PRO A 418 -10.60 6.48 -9.30
CA PRO A 418 -9.42 5.84 -9.84
C PRO A 418 -8.15 6.03 -9.01
N CYS A 419 -7.96 7.17 -8.36
CA CYS A 419 -6.88 7.46 -7.41
C CYS A 419 -7.28 8.59 -6.45
N GLN A 420 -6.53 8.76 -5.36
CA GLN A 420 -6.82 9.78 -4.33
C GLN A 420 -6.80 11.24 -4.82
N SER A 421 -6.22 11.50 -5.98
CA SER A 421 -6.16 12.85 -6.56
C SER A 421 -7.27 13.13 -7.58
N TRP A 422 -8.06 12.12 -7.92
CA TRP A 422 -9.12 12.19 -8.91
C TRP A 422 -10.48 12.35 -8.23
N LEU A 423 -10.77 13.56 -7.78
CA LEU A 423 -11.91 13.86 -6.90
C LEU A 423 -12.94 14.81 -7.53
N SER A 424 -12.78 15.14 -8.81
CA SER A 424 -13.66 16.09 -9.52
C SER A 424 -14.66 15.44 -10.46
N ASP A 425 -14.39 14.19 -10.89
CA ASP A 425 -15.16 13.47 -11.91
C ASP A 425 -16.18 12.49 -11.30
N ASP A 426 -17.00 11.91 -12.16
CA ASP A 426 -17.97 10.89 -11.76
C ASP A 426 -17.28 9.68 -11.11
N PRO A 427 -17.78 9.19 -9.97
CA PRO A 427 -17.22 8.04 -9.31
C PRO A 427 -17.49 6.75 -10.08
N LEU A 428 -16.63 5.75 -9.90
CA LEU A 428 -16.77 4.41 -10.47
C LEU A 428 -17.90 3.59 -9.84
N GLY A 429 -18.41 4.03 -8.70
CA GLY A 429 -19.46 3.41 -7.88
C GLY A 429 -19.32 3.83 -6.43
N ASN A 430 -20.09 3.23 -5.51
CA ASN A 430 -20.08 3.55 -4.08
C ASN A 430 -19.99 2.29 -3.23
N MET A 431 -19.04 2.23 -2.31
CA MET A 431 -18.76 1.04 -1.51
C MET A 431 -19.92 0.59 -0.61
N LEU A 432 -20.83 1.47 -0.24
CA LEU A 432 -21.99 1.10 0.58
C LEU A 432 -23.19 0.64 -0.25
N LYS A 433 -23.26 1.03 -1.53
CA LYS A 433 -24.43 0.84 -2.38
C LYS A 433 -24.25 -0.25 -3.43
N ASP A 434 -23.04 -0.39 -3.95
CA ASP A 434 -22.75 -1.26 -5.09
C ASP A 434 -21.91 -2.45 -4.68
N ASP A 435 -22.06 -3.58 -5.38
CA ASP A 435 -21.20 -4.74 -5.21
C ASP A 435 -19.80 -4.44 -5.77
N TRP A 436 -18.75 -4.91 -5.08
CA TRP A 436 -17.38 -4.67 -5.50
C TRP A 436 -17.08 -5.16 -6.92
N GLU A 437 -17.58 -6.33 -7.30
CA GLU A 437 -17.36 -6.88 -8.63
C GLU A 437 -17.95 -6.00 -9.73
N VAL A 438 -19.08 -5.32 -9.46
CA VAL A 438 -19.70 -4.37 -10.40
C VAL A 438 -18.79 -3.15 -10.58
N ILE A 439 -18.25 -2.61 -9.50
CA ILE A 439 -17.31 -1.47 -9.54
C ILE A 439 -16.03 -1.87 -10.29
N TRP A 440 -15.41 -2.98 -9.89
CA TRP A 440 -14.13 -3.44 -10.42
C TRP A 440 -14.18 -3.78 -11.92
N ASN A 441 -15.29 -4.38 -12.38
CA ASN A 441 -15.48 -4.80 -13.77
C ASN A 441 -16.23 -3.76 -14.61
N SER A 442 -16.51 -2.56 -14.08
CA SER A 442 -17.12 -1.48 -14.85
C SER A 442 -16.26 -1.09 -16.04
N PRO A 443 -16.86 -0.64 -17.17
CA PRO A 443 -16.10 -0.21 -18.34
C PRO A 443 -15.07 0.87 -18.00
N ALA A 444 -15.45 1.89 -17.21
CA ALA A 444 -14.57 2.97 -16.81
C ALA A 444 -13.38 2.48 -15.94
N CYS A 445 -13.63 1.61 -14.96
CA CYS A 445 -12.56 1.04 -14.15
C CYS A 445 -11.60 0.20 -15.00
N THR A 446 -12.13 -0.56 -15.94
CA THR A 446 -11.33 -1.40 -16.85
C THR A 446 -10.49 -0.54 -17.80
N GLU A 447 -11.03 0.54 -18.33
CA GLU A 447 -10.29 1.48 -19.19
C GLU A 447 -9.11 2.12 -18.45
N HIS A 448 -9.33 2.64 -17.25
CA HIS A 448 -8.26 3.19 -16.41
C HIS A 448 -7.20 2.15 -16.05
N ARG A 449 -7.61 0.92 -15.74
CA ARG A 449 -6.70 -0.17 -15.43
C ARG A 449 -5.83 -0.55 -16.63
N ASN A 450 -6.41 -0.67 -17.81
CA ASN A 450 -5.66 -0.95 -19.04
C ASN A 450 -4.67 0.17 -19.36
N TYR A 451 -5.08 1.43 -19.21
CA TYR A 451 -4.15 2.55 -19.34
C TYR A 451 -2.97 2.45 -18.37
N SER A 452 -3.22 2.06 -17.13
CA SER A 452 -2.16 1.88 -16.13
C SER A 452 -1.25 0.69 -16.42
N ILE A 453 -1.78 -0.40 -17.00
CA ILE A 453 -1.01 -1.57 -17.42
C ILE A 453 -0.07 -1.22 -18.59
N ASP A 454 -0.56 -0.46 -19.55
CA ASP A 454 0.23 -0.05 -20.74
C ASP A 454 1.38 0.89 -20.40
N MET A 455 1.46 1.36 -19.15
CA MET A 455 2.60 2.05 -18.55
C MET A 455 3.20 3.14 -19.44
N THR A 456 2.36 4.03 -19.92
CA THR A 456 2.81 5.13 -20.79
C THR A 456 3.68 6.19 -20.08
N GLY A 457 3.89 6.04 -18.78
CA GLY A 457 4.66 6.98 -17.97
C GLY A 457 3.97 8.31 -17.68
N ASP A 458 2.74 8.50 -18.17
CA ASP A 458 2.00 9.75 -18.03
C ASP A 458 0.87 9.62 -16.99
N CYS A 459 0.65 10.67 -16.21
CA CYS A 459 -0.54 10.79 -15.37
C CYS A 459 -1.67 11.45 -16.16
N PRO A 460 -2.87 10.84 -16.27
CA PRO A 460 -4.00 11.46 -16.98
C PRO A 460 -4.40 12.83 -16.42
N LEU A 461 -4.25 13.03 -15.11
CA LEU A 461 -4.51 14.32 -14.45
C LEU A 461 -3.56 15.44 -14.90
N ARG A 462 -2.41 15.13 -15.47
CA ARG A 462 -1.47 16.09 -16.05
C ARG A 462 -1.92 16.67 -17.39
N ARG A 463 -2.75 15.93 -18.15
CA ARG A 463 -3.21 16.36 -19.48
C ARG A 463 -4.34 17.38 -19.42
N CYS A 464 -4.86 17.65 -18.24
CA CYS A 464 -5.91 18.64 -18.01
C CYS A 464 -5.35 20.06 -17.79
N CYS A 465 -4.05 20.29 -18.03
CA CYS A 465 -3.37 21.57 -17.86
C CYS A 465 -2.83 22.08 -19.19
#